data_517a39bc5d00de1c431c31552f5a8a87
#
_entry.id   517a39bc5d00de1c431c31552f5a8a87
#
_cell.length_a   1.000
_cell.length_b   1.000
_cell.length_c   1.000
_cell.angle_alpha   90.00
_cell.angle_beta   90.00
_cell.angle_gamma   90.00
#
_symmetry.space_group_name_H-M   'P 1'
#
loop_
_entity.id
_entity.type
_entity.pdbx_description
1 polymer ?
#
loop_
_entity_poly.entity_id
_entity_poly.type
_entity_poly.pdbx_seq_one_letter_code
_entity_poly.pdbx_strand_id
1 'polypeptide(L)'
;MTERAEGASKAPRSERVTLPSLVASPEDLDPGLILRVAAGDRLQLAPALLAEVQRRCEAAREVLRHGGPVYGVNTGMGALAGVRLSEAEQLAHQRNLLLARASGGPPWLDAADARALIAVRLRTFLSGDSGVSGALCQRLAELLGQGIVPAIPRAAAGCAGEITPLAHAFGPLAGIGRVLGPPGGEPEPHERAGDAQLAAAPAQPGAGTMPAAEALRSRGLAEFALGPREGHALLAGVPGATALALRRLADARALESVMEAAAALSIAAAGAARDPYAAAGARGDAVMAGVLGRLRAAIGDDPEPRALQAPVSFRVVGPVLGHVLRACDTLESAVGRALSGVTDSPAFLDGRFLGTAGFHGIDLGAHCDQLTAALAHAAEVATARVHRLLDARVTGLPAQLAPRPGPDTGLVTVHKRAAGEVHALRRLAVPASIGLIETSGGQEDVQSFAWESAEALRGALRHAHVVTACELLTAFQACSISQRPAPAGCRPMLRRLAEIIAPIEADRPFGEDIEAVLSEGLRSWPWPFRPGAG
;
A
#
# COMPACT_ATOMS: atom_id res chain seq x y z
N MET A 1 2.98 -46.27 34.00
CA MET A 1 4.31 -45.81 33.58
C MET A 1 4.05 -44.98 32.33
N THR A 2 3.81 -43.84 32.51
CA THR A 2 4.30 -42.49 32.28
C THR A 2 5.54 -42.44 31.37
N GLU A 3 5.40 -41.88 30.18
CA GLU A 3 6.46 -41.08 29.61
C GLU A 3 5.88 -39.95 28.75
N ARG A 4 6.28 -38.74 29.13
CA ARG A 4 5.93 -37.45 28.55
C ARG A 4 6.77 -37.27 27.27
N ALA A 5 6.13 -36.84 26.17
CA ALA A 5 6.85 -36.25 25.03
C ALA A 5 6.89 -34.73 25.24
N GLU A 6 8.10 -34.24 25.40
CA GLU A 6 8.47 -32.86 25.61
C GLU A 6 8.18 -31.97 24.38
N GLY A 7 7.65 -30.79 24.67
CA GLY A 7 7.40 -29.76 23.67
C GLY A 7 8.70 -29.21 23.08
N ALA A 8 8.80 -29.21 21.77
CA ALA A 8 9.81 -28.49 21.04
C ALA A 8 9.57 -26.98 21.16
N SER A 9 10.35 -26.33 22.03
CA SER A 9 10.48 -24.87 22.15
C SER A 9 10.95 -24.30 20.81
N LYS A 10 10.12 -23.49 20.15
CA LYS A 10 10.59 -22.63 19.05
C LYS A 10 11.63 -21.66 19.61
N ALA A 11 12.87 -21.85 19.20
CA ALA A 11 13.95 -20.92 19.51
C ALA A 11 13.59 -19.50 19.03
N PRO A 12 13.91 -18.43 19.81
CA PRO A 12 13.66 -17.06 19.41
C PRO A 12 14.45 -16.76 18.13
N ARG A 13 13.76 -16.16 17.13
CA ARG A 13 14.43 -15.63 15.94
C ARG A 13 15.51 -14.66 16.40
N SER A 14 16.78 -14.98 16.13
CA SER A 14 17.88 -14.06 16.35
C SER A 14 17.57 -12.75 15.60
N GLU A 15 17.43 -11.66 16.33
CA GLU A 15 17.40 -10.31 15.76
C GLU A 15 18.71 -10.13 14.98
N ARG A 16 18.64 -10.18 13.66
CA ARG A 16 19.73 -9.71 12.81
C ARG A 16 19.83 -8.21 13.06
N VAL A 17 20.83 -7.77 13.79
CA VAL A 17 21.18 -6.36 13.89
C VAL A 17 21.65 -5.93 12.50
N THR A 18 20.72 -5.44 11.69
CA THR A 18 21.04 -4.83 10.39
C THR A 18 21.68 -3.47 10.67
N LEU A 19 22.83 -3.21 10.04
CA LEU A 19 23.44 -1.88 10.07
C LEU A 19 22.48 -0.86 9.45
N PRO A 20 22.43 0.37 9.98
CA PRO A 20 21.58 1.40 9.42
C PRO A 20 22.00 1.74 7.99
N SER A 21 21.03 1.98 7.10
CA SER A 21 21.29 2.43 5.74
C SER A 21 21.77 3.90 5.76
N LEU A 22 22.93 4.16 5.16
CA LEU A 22 23.50 5.51 5.06
C LEU A 22 22.74 6.29 3.97
N VAL A 23 22.35 7.53 4.30
CA VAL A 23 21.72 8.50 3.39
C VAL A 23 22.67 9.69 3.28
N ALA A 24 23.32 9.83 2.15
CA ALA A 24 24.29 10.90 1.84
C ALA A 24 23.71 11.96 0.90
N SER A 25 22.63 11.64 0.18
CA SER A 25 21.84 12.55 -0.65
C SER A 25 20.34 12.28 -0.49
N PRO A 26 19.44 13.20 -0.84
CA PRO A 26 18.00 12.96 -0.82
C PRO A 26 17.59 11.75 -1.69
N GLU A 27 18.28 11.52 -2.80
CA GLU A 27 18.02 10.47 -3.77
C GLU A 27 18.30 9.07 -3.21
N ASP A 28 19.17 8.94 -2.20
CA ASP A 28 19.45 7.66 -1.51
C ASP A 28 18.21 7.12 -0.78
N LEU A 29 17.28 8.00 -0.37
CA LEU A 29 15.95 7.61 0.08
C LEU A 29 15.05 7.31 -1.14
N ASP A 30 15.48 6.36 -1.96
CA ASP A 30 14.74 5.88 -3.12
C ASP A 30 13.49 5.07 -2.71
N PRO A 31 12.60 4.73 -3.66
CA PRO A 31 11.42 3.90 -3.39
C PRO A 31 11.74 2.60 -2.68
N GLY A 32 12.85 1.94 -3.04
CA GLY A 32 13.28 0.67 -2.43
C GLY A 32 13.67 0.85 -0.96
N LEU A 33 14.47 1.88 -0.63
CA LEU A 33 14.84 2.17 0.75
C LEU A 33 13.63 2.62 1.59
N ILE A 34 12.73 3.43 1.02
CA ILE A 34 11.48 3.82 1.72
C ILE A 34 10.67 2.58 2.10
N LEU A 35 10.52 1.59 1.21
CA LEU A 35 9.84 0.33 1.51
C LEU A 35 10.56 -0.49 2.58
N ARG A 36 11.89 -0.53 2.60
CA ARG A 36 12.65 -1.19 3.68
C ARG A 36 12.50 -0.46 5.02
N VAL A 37 12.50 0.88 5.02
CA VAL A 37 12.22 1.67 6.24
C VAL A 37 10.80 1.41 6.75
N ALA A 38 9.83 1.30 5.86
CA ALA A 38 8.47 0.87 6.21
C ALA A 38 8.47 -0.49 6.91
N ALA A 39 9.30 -1.43 6.46
CA ALA A 39 9.46 -2.77 7.05
C ALA A 39 10.29 -2.79 8.34
N GLY A 40 10.96 -1.68 8.72
CA GLY A 40 11.68 -1.59 9.99
C GLY A 40 13.16 -1.21 9.90
N ASP A 41 13.72 -1.04 8.70
CA ASP A 41 15.11 -0.62 8.54
C ASP A 41 15.38 0.73 9.22
N ARG A 42 16.60 0.90 9.70
CA ARG A 42 17.08 2.13 10.33
C ARG A 42 17.85 2.97 9.30
N LEU A 43 17.85 4.29 9.53
CA LEU A 43 18.57 5.24 8.71
C LEU A 43 19.70 5.90 9.50
N GLN A 44 20.78 6.22 8.80
CA GLN A 44 21.86 7.07 9.27
C GLN A 44 22.05 8.21 8.26
N LEU A 45 21.86 9.44 8.68
CA LEU A 45 22.04 10.62 7.82
C LEU A 45 23.50 11.06 7.85
N ALA A 46 24.08 11.31 6.68
CA ALA A 46 25.45 11.79 6.56
C ALA A 46 25.59 13.20 7.16
N PRO A 47 26.64 13.48 7.96
CA PRO A 47 26.85 14.80 8.55
C PRO A 47 26.94 15.92 7.50
N ALA A 48 27.52 15.65 6.34
CA ALA A 48 27.62 16.63 5.25
C ALA A 48 26.23 17.01 4.70
N LEU A 49 25.32 16.03 4.54
CA LEU A 49 23.95 16.28 4.10
C LEU A 49 23.18 17.15 5.13
N LEU A 50 23.31 16.80 6.42
CA LEU A 50 22.69 17.60 7.48
C LEU A 50 23.23 19.04 7.56
N ALA A 51 24.53 19.21 7.32
CA ALA A 51 25.14 20.54 7.26
C ALA A 51 24.62 21.36 6.06
N GLU A 52 24.38 20.73 4.90
CA GLU A 52 23.77 21.37 3.74
C GLU A 52 22.35 21.82 4.04
N VAL A 53 21.50 20.92 4.58
CA VAL A 53 20.13 21.24 5.00
C VAL A 53 20.13 22.42 6.01
N GLN A 54 21.06 22.39 6.96
CA GLN A 54 21.19 23.47 7.96
C GLN A 54 21.56 24.81 7.31
N ARG A 55 22.49 24.84 6.34
CA ARG A 55 22.84 26.07 5.59
C ARG A 55 21.61 26.65 4.87
N ARG A 56 20.82 25.80 4.22
CA ARG A 56 19.59 26.23 3.53
C ARG A 56 18.54 26.74 4.52
N CYS A 57 18.43 26.10 5.69
CA CYS A 57 17.57 26.59 6.77
C CYS A 57 17.98 27.99 7.25
N GLU A 58 19.28 28.24 7.43
CA GLU A 58 19.79 29.55 7.84
C GLU A 58 19.51 30.64 6.80
N ALA A 59 19.70 30.33 5.52
CA ALA A 59 19.34 31.24 4.43
C ALA A 59 17.83 31.54 4.41
N ALA A 60 16.98 30.53 4.63
CA ALA A 60 15.54 30.71 4.72
C ALA A 60 15.14 31.58 5.92
N ARG A 61 15.77 31.39 7.08
CA ARG A 61 15.53 32.21 8.28
C ARG A 61 15.96 33.67 8.09
N GLU A 62 17.03 33.91 7.35
CA GLU A 62 17.48 35.27 7.01
C GLU A 62 16.43 36.00 6.18
N VAL A 63 15.87 35.33 5.17
CA VAL A 63 14.77 35.86 4.34
C VAL A 63 13.52 36.11 5.18
N LEU A 64 13.20 35.27 6.15
CA LEU A 64 12.05 35.49 7.06
C LEU A 64 12.22 36.71 7.95
N ARG A 65 13.45 37.03 8.42
CA ARG A 65 13.72 38.19 9.27
C ARG A 65 13.58 39.51 8.52
N HIS A 66 13.98 39.56 7.26
CA HIS A 66 14.05 40.77 6.47
C HIS A 66 13.00 40.87 5.36
N GLY A 67 12.24 39.79 5.12
CA GLY A 67 11.30 39.66 4.02
C GLY A 67 9.86 40.06 4.33
N GLY A 68 9.04 39.98 3.28
CA GLY A 68 7.59 40.20 3.33
C GLY A 68 6.80 39.08 4.04
N PRO A 69 5.46 39.06 3.86
CA PRO A 69 4.60 37.99 4.38
C PRO A 69 4.93 36.67 3.73
N VAL A 70 5.07 35.63 4.56
CA VAL A 70 5.19 34.22 4.13
C VAL A 70 4.04 33.45 4.77
N TYR A 71 3.18 32.90 3.92
CA TYR A 71 1.96 32.21 4.32
C TYR A 71 2.20 31.09 5.34
N GLY A 72 1.47 31.13 6.46
CA GLY A 72 1.53 30.14 7.52
C GLY A 72 2.84 30.09 8.32
N VAL A 73 3.75 31.04 8.06
CA VAL A 73 5.05 31.13 8.75
C VAL A 73 5.07 32.38 9.63
N ASN A 74 5.05 33.58 9.04
CA ASN A 74 4.92 34.86 9.75
C ASN A 74 3.54 35.50 9.54
N THR A 75 2.59 34.74 9.02
CA THR A 75 1.16 35.04 8.95
C THR A 75 0.35 33.85 9.47
N GLY A 76 -0.95 34.04 9.72
CA GLY A 76 -1.89 32.93 9.90
C GLY A 76 -2.07 32.11 8.63
N MET A 77 -2.95 31.09 8.68
CA MET A 77 -3.29 30.19 7.56
C MET A 77 -4.79 30.22 7.24
N GLY A 78 -5.15 29.80 6.03
CA GLY A 78 -6.54 29.75 5.57
C GLY A 78 -7.17 31.14 5.63
N ALA A 79 -8.37 31.26 6.15
CA ALA A 79 -9.06 32.54 6.33
C ALA A 79 -8.31 33.57 7.19
N LEU A 80 -7.30 33.16 7.97
CA LEU A 80 -6.46 34.00 8.81
C LEU A 80 -5.14 34.41 8.15
N ALA A 81 -4.93 34.14 6.88
CA ALA A 81 -3.68 34.42 6.15
C ALA A 81 -3.27 35.91 6.16
N GLY A 82 -4.24 36.80 6.31
CA GLY A 82 -3.99 38.26 6.42
C GLY A 82 -3.46 38.72 7.77
N VAL A 83 -3.49 37.89 8.81
CA VAL A 83 -3.05 38.26 10.17
C VAL A 83 -1.53 38.08 10.27
N ARG A 84 -0.82 39.18 10.54
CA ARG A 84 0.63 39.19 10.79
C ARG A 84 0.93 38.70 12.20
N LEU A 85 1.98 37.90 12.35
CA LEU A 85 2.44 37.36 13.62
C LEU A 85 3.75 38.00 14.04
N SER A 86 3.85 38.46 15.30
CA SER A 86 5.11 38.82 15.92
C SER A 86 6.06 37.63 16.03
N GLU A 87 7.34 37.84 16.25
CA GLU A 87 8.34 36.77 16.33
C GLU A 87 8.00 35.75 17.45
N ALA A 88 7.54 36.22 18.61
CA ALA A 88 7.10 35.34 19.70
C ALA A 88 5.86 34.52 19.33
N GLU A 89 4.89 35.11 18.62
CA GLU A 89 3.69 34.43 18.16
C GLU A 89 4.02 33.40 17.07
N GLN A 90 5.02 33.65 16.21
CA GLN A 90 5.44 32.70 15.17
C GLN A 90 5.88 31.36 15.77
N LEU A 91 6.67 31.33 16.85
CA LEU A 91 7.10 30.09 17.49
C LEU A 91 5.93 29.34 18.14
N ALA A 92 5.07 30.04 18.87
CA ALA A 92 3.86 29.42 19.43
C ALA A 92 2.94 28.89 18.34
N HIS A 93 2.82 29.62 17.21
CA HIS A 93 2.02 29.24 16.06
C HIS A 93 2.49 27.89 15.46
N GLN A 94 3.80 27.65 15.32
CA GLN A 94 4.32 26.39 14.77
C GLN A 94 3.85 25.17 15.59
N ARG A 95 3.83 25.25 16.90
CA ARG A 95 3.32 24.19 17.78
C ARG A 95 1.79 24.08 17.68
N ASN A 96 1.09 25.21 17.68
CA ASN A 96 -0.37 25.27 17.61
C ASN A 96 -0.91 24.73 16.27
N LEU A 97 -0.14 24.84 15.18
CA LEU A 97 -0.48 24.23 13.90
C LEU A 97 -0.64 22.71 14.01
N LEU A 98 0.27 22.03 14.71
CA LEU A 98 0.17 20.58 14.93
C LEU A 98 -0.95 20.25 15.93
N LEU A 99 -1.08 21.03 17.01
CA LEU A 99 -2.05 20.76 18.06
C LEU A 99 -3.50 20.88 17.56
N ALA A 100 -3.83 21.99 16.90
CA ALA A 100 -5.21 22.29 16.50
C ALA A 100 -5.70 21.50 15.28
N ARG A 101 -4.79 20.93 14.50
CA ARG A 101 -5.12 20.16 13.30
C ARG A 101 -5.12 18.66 13.50
N ALA A 102 -4.72 18.17 14.68
CA ALA A 102 -4.82 16.76 15.05
C ALA A 102 -6.26 16.41 15.46
N SER A 103 -7.21 16.54 14.53
CA SER A 103 -8.65 16.40 14.77
C SER A 103 -9.22 15.05 14.27
N GLY A 104 -8.38 14.17 13.72
CA GLY A 104 -8.78 12.84 13.26
C GLY A 104 -8.83 11.81 14.40
N GLY A 105 -9.34 10.61 14.08
CA GLY A 105 -9.48 9.49 15.00
C GLY A 105 -9.25 8.14 14.33
N PRO A 106 -9.42 7.02 15.06
CA PRO A 106 -9.30 5.70 14.49
C PRO A 106 -10.34 5.45 13.36
N PRO A 107 -10.09 4.48 12.47
CA PRO A 107 -8.98 3.54 12.50
C PRO A 107 -7.66 4.20 12.08
N TRP A 108 -6.55 3.66 12.61
CA TRP A 108 -5.20 4.18 12.34
C TRP A 108 -4.54 3.49 11.14
N LEU A 109 -3.58 4.15 10.51
CA LEU A 109 -2.67 3.51 9.56
C LEU A 109 -1.88 2.40 10.27
N ASP A 110 -1.50 1.36 9.54
CA ASP A 110 -0.55 0.39 10.05
C ASP A 110 0.85 1.00 10.22
N ALA A 111 1.68 0.33 11.03
CA ALA A 111 3.01 0.84 11.33
C ALA A 111 3.88 1.06 10.09
N ALA A 112 3.73 0.22 9.08
CA ALA A 112 4.52 0.31 7.85
C ALA A 112 4.09 1.51 6.99
N ASP A 113 2.78 1.83 6.90
CA ASP A 113 2.27 3.02 6.22
C ASP A 113 2.78 4.30 6.92
N ALA A 114 2.67 4.34 8.26
CA ALA A 114 3.14 5.49 9.05
C ALA A 114 4.65 5.71 8.92
N ARG A 115 5.46 4.64 8.95
CA ARG A 115 6.91 4.71 8.76
C ARG A 115 7.29 5.19 7.36
N ALA A 116 6.60 4.68 6.33
CA ALA A 116 6.80 5.13 4.94
C ALA A 116 6.51 6.63 4.78
N LEU A 117 5.43 7.13 5.38
CA LEU A 117 5.08 8.55 5.37
C LEU A 117 6.20 9.41 5.97
N ILE A 118 6.74 9.02 7.14
CA ILE A 118 7.85 9.74 7.77
C ILE A 118 9.09 9.71 6.87
N ALA A 119 9.40 8.58 6.23
CA ALA A 119 10.55 8.46 5.33
C ALA A 119 10.40 9.34 4.08
N VAL A 120 9.21 9.39 3.47
CA VAL A 120 8.92 10.28 2.34
C VAL A 120 9.05 11.75 2.77
N ARG A 121 8.53 12.11 3.95
CA ARG A 121 8.69 13.47 4.47
C ARG A 121 10.14 13.83 4.73
N LEU A 122 10.91 12.91 5.30
CA LEU A 122 12.34 13.09 5.51
C LEU A 122 13.07 13.33 4.18
N ARG A 123 12.78 12.55 3.14
CA ARG A 123 13.34 12.77 1.79
C ARG A 123 13.08 14.19 1.29
N THR A 124 11.83 14.68 1.40
CA THR A 124 11.48 16.06 1.00
C THR A 124 12.28 17.10 1.79
N PHE A 125 12.49 16.88 3.09
CA PHE A 125 13.26 17.82 3.91
C PHE A 125 14.76 17.83 3.58
N LEU A 126 15.30 16.68 3.23
CA LEU A 126 16.71 16.55 2.85
C LEU A 126 17.06 17.28 1.54
N SER A 127 16.08 17.60 0.67
CA SER A 127 16.32 18.49 -0.49
C SER A 127 16.65 19.93 -0.08
N GLY A 128 16.28 20.32 1.15
CA GLY A 128 16.47 21.65 1.68
C GLY A 128 15.43 22.69 1.22
N ASP A 129 14.52 22.33 0.31
CA ASP A 129 13.50 23.24 -0.25
C ASP A 129 12.43 23.63 0.77
N SER A 130 12.30 22.85 1.83
CA SER A 130 11.39 23.17 2.94
C SER A 130 11.93 24.23 3.90
N GLY A 131 13.24 24.53 3.90
CA GLY A 131 13.87 25.48 4.79
C GLY A 131 13.81 25.10 6.28
N VAL A 132 13.79 23.80 6.57
CA VAL A 132 13.81 23.22 7.93
C VAL A 132 15.23 22.94 8.41
N SER A 133 15.43 22.74 9.72
CA SER A 133 16.75 22.46 10.29
C SER A 133 17.22 21.03 10.06
N GLY A 134 18.56 20.85 10.01
CA GLY A 134 19.16 19.52 10.04
C GLY A 134 18.80 18.74 11.30
N ALA A 135 18.59 19.44 12.43
CA ALA A 135 18.14 18.84 13.68
C ALA A 135 16.75 18.20 13.58
N LEU A 136 15.81 18.78 12.83
CA LEU A 136 14.50 18.17 12.58
C LEU A 136 14.64 16.90 11.73
N CYS A 137 15.48 16.91 10.68
CA CYS A 137 15.76 15.73 9.86
C CYS A 137 16.35 14.61 10.70
N GLN A 138 17.34 14.90 11.54
CA GLN A 138 17.95 13.96 12.46
C GLN A 138 16.91 13.37 13.42
N ARG A 139 16.03 14.21 14.00
CA ARG A 139 14.96 13.76 14.90
C ARG A 139 13.96 12.81 14.22
N LEU A 140 13.61 13.03 12.95
CA LEU A 140 12.74 12.12 12.19
C LEU A 140 13.40 10.74 12.00
N ALA A 141 14.70 10.72 11.67
CA ALA A 141 15.46 9.48 11.56
C ALA A 141 15.56 8.75 12.92
N GLU A 142 15.71 9.49 14.04
CA GLU A 142 15.71 8.93 15.40
C GLU A 142 14.37 8.30 15.77
N LEU A 143 13.23 8.95 15.49
CA LEU A 143 11.89 8.38 15.74
C LEU A 143 11.71 7.05 15.00
N LEU A 144 12.10 7.00 13.72
CA LEU A 144 12.08 5.78 12.92
C LEU A 144 12.98 4.69 13.55
N GLY A 145 14.19 5.06 13.97
CA GLY A 145 15.16 4.16 14.59
C GLY A 145 14.73 3.62 15.96
N GLN A 146 14.00 4.42 16.75
CA GLN A 146 13.49 4.05 18.07
C GLN A 146 12.13 3.32 18.01
N GLY A 147 11.55 3.15 16.82
CA GLY A 147 10.25 2.49 16.65
C GLY A 147 9.09 3.30 17.23
N ILE A 148 9.22 4.61 17.33
CA ILE A 148 8.11 5.50 17.71
C ILE A 148 7.27 5.77 16.48
N VAL A 149 6.11 5.11 16.39
CA VAL A 149 5.23 5.14 15.23
C VAL A 149 3.97 5.95 15.55
N PRO A 150 3.73 7.08 14.89
CA PRO A 150 2.53 7.89 15.09
C PRO A 150 1.22 7.13 14.80
N ALA A 151 0.19 7.37 15.59
CA ALA A 151 -1.18 6.94 15.31
C ALA A 151 -1.83 7.94 14.34
N ILE A 152 -1.81 7.62 13.05
CA ILE A 152 -2.27 8.48 11.95
C ILE A 152 -3.64 7.98 11.49
N PRO A 153 -4.68 8.85 11.39
CA PRO A 153 -6.00 8.45 10.89
C PRO A 153 -5.94 7.92 9.46
N ARG A 154 -6.69 6.85 9.17
CA ARG A 154 -6.87 6.38 7.79
C ARG A 154 -7.81 7.26 6.99
N ALA A 155 -8.78 7.85 7.65
CA ALA A 155 -9.78 8.72 7.04
C ALA A 155 -9.60 10.16 7.51
N ALA A 156 -10.32 11.07 6.90
CA ALA A 156 -10.44 12.47 7.28
C ALA A 156 -9.31 13.38 6.78
N ALA A 157 -8.98 13.24 5.51
CA ALA A 157 -8.08 14.20 4.87
C ALA A 157 -8.79 15.37 4.21
N GLY A 158 -10.08 15.57 4.35
CA GLY A 158 -10.90 16.61 3.69
C GLY A 158 -10.34 18.04 3.66
N CYS A 159 -9.14 18.18 3.10
CA CYS A 159 -8.38 19.44 2.98
C CYS A 159 -7.52 19.42 1.71
N ALA A 160 -7.17 20.59 1.21
CA ALA A 160 -6.19 20.72 0.14
C ALA A 160 -4.79 20.34 0.67
N GLY A 161 -4.29 19.19 0.28
CA GLY A 161 -3.13 18.53 0.88
C GLY A 161 -3.54 17.53 1.97
N GLU A 162 -2.73 17.38 3.02
CA GLU A 162 -2.87 16.31 4.03
C GLU A 162 -2.79 16.83 5.47
N ILE A 163 -3.33 18.00 5.74
CA ILE A 163 -3.10 18.77 6.98
C ILE A 163 -3.45 17.94 8.23
N THR A 164 -4.62 17.29 8.28
CA THR A 164 -5.06 16.51 9.44
C THR A 164 -4.20 15.25 9.67
N PRO A 165 -4.00 14.36 8.70
CA PRO A 165 -3.10 13.22 8.89
C PRO A 165 -1.68 13.62 9.26
N LEU A 166 -1.13 14.68 8.66
CA LEU A 166 0.23 15.15 8.94
C LEU A 166 0.36 15.73 10.35
N ALA A 167 -0.68 16.37 10.89
CA ALA A 167 -0.68 16.83 12.27
C ALA A 167 -0.57 15.64 13.26
N HIS A 168 -1.25 14.54 12.98
CA HIS A 168 -1.11 13.29 13.74
C HIS A 168 0.26 12.63 13.52
N ALA A 169 0.79 12.66 12.29
CA ALA A 169 2.09 12.08 11.96
C ALA A 169 3.24 12.76 12.71
N PHE A 170 3.20 14.08 12.84
CA PHE A 170 4.32 14.87 13.34
C PHE A 170 4.08 15.54 14.70
N GLY A 171 2.86 15.56 15.22
CA GLY A 171 2.56 15.97 16.58
C GLY A 171 3.41 15.26 17.65
N PRO A 172 3.67 13.95 17.52
CA PRO A 172 4.51 13.19 18.45
C PRO A 172 5.94 13.73 18.64
N LEU A 173 6.51 14.45 17.66
CA LEU A 173 7.78 15.17 17.84
C LEU A 173 7.76 16.13 19.03
N ALA A 174 6.66 16.84 19.22
CA ALA A 174 6.44 17.82 20.27
C ALA A 174 5.57 17.29 21.43
N GLY A 175 5.50 15.98 21.62
CA GLY A 175 4.71 15.34 22.67
C GLY A 175 3.19 15.41 22.47
N ILE A 176 2.72 15.82 21.28
CA ILE A 176 1.30 15.97 20.94
C ILE A 176 0.75 14.68 20.35
N GLY A 177 -0.48 14.31 20.73
CA GLY A 177 -1.20 13.18 20.13
C GLY A 177 -0.75 11.83 20.67
N ARG A 178 -0.85 10.81 19.83
CA ARG A 178 -0.66 9.40 20.22
C ARG A 178 0.28 8.67 19.25
N VAL A 179 0.88 7.60 19.74
CA VAL A 179 1.68 6.65 18.96
C VAL A 179 1.07 5.25 19.09
N LEU A 180 1.32 4.38 18.13
CA LEU A 180 0.93 2.98 18.19
C LEU A 180 1.66 2.30 19.36
N GLY A 181 0.96 1.45 20.09
CA GLY A 181 1.53 0.64 21.17
C GLY A 181 2.55 -0.40 20.65
N PRO A 182 3.31 -1.05 21.54
CA PRO A 182 4.22 -2.10 21.14
C PRO A 182 3.48 -3.25 20.46
N PRO A 183 4.11 -3.94 19.46
CA PRO A 183 3.52 -5.13 18.86
C PRO A 183 3.32 -6.19 19.94
N GLY A 184 2.08 -6.57 20.23
CA GLY A 184 1.73 -7.54 21.29
C GLY A 184 0.47 -7.17 22.08
N GLY A 185 -0.06 -5.96 21.96
CA GLY A 185 -1.46 -5.70 22.27
C GLY A 185 -2.31 -6.49 21.29
N GLU A 186 -3.31 -7.24 21.77
CA GLU A 186 -4.23 -7.95 20.87
C GLU A 186 -4.70 -6.99 19.77
N PRO A 187 -4.60 -7.38 18.47
CA PRO A 187 -5.13 -6.55 17.41
C PRO A 187 -6.61 -6.35 17.69
N GLU A 188 -7.07 -5.10 17.70
CA GLU A 188 -8.47 -4.77 17.83
C GLU A 188 -9.29 -5.64 16.86
N PRO A 189 -10.46 -6.16 17.27
CA PRO A 189 -11.32 -7.01 16.44
C PRO A 189 -11.61 -6.42 15.04
N HIS A 190 -11.46 -5.10 14.90
CA HIS A 190 -11.71 -4.35 13.67
C HIS A 190 -10.63 -4.51 12.59
N GLU A 191 -9.41 -4.93 12.92
CA GLU A 191 -8.38 -5.22 11.91
C GLU A 191 -8.59 -6.56 11.20
N ARG A 192 -9.41 -7.46 11.79
CA ARG A 192 -9.77 -8.77 11.21
C ARG A 192 -11.07 -8.76 10.43
N ALA A 193 -11.97 -7.81 10.72
CA ALA A 193 -13.23 -7.66 10.00
C ALA A 193 -13.05 -6.60 8.91
N GLY A 194 -13.06 -7.03 7.67
CA GLY A 194 -13.02 -6.11 6.53
C GLY A 194 -14.14 -5.07 6.60
N ASP A 195 -13.92 -3.93 6.01
CA ASP A 195 -14.71 -2.69 5.91
C ASP A 195 -16.27 -2.77 5.87
N ALA A 196 -16.87 -3.85 6.34
CA ALA A 196 -18.33 -4.02 6.45
C ALA A 196 -18.94 -3.26 7.63
N GLN A 197 -18.17 -2.45 8.37
CA GLN A 197 -18.64 -1.80 9.60
C GLN A 197 -18.63 -0.28 9.54
N LEU A 198 -19.43 0.28 8.67
CA LEU A 198 -19.95 1.64 8.87
C LEU A 198 -20.89 1.76 10.10
N ALA A 199 -21.11 0.69 10.87
CA ALA A 199 -22.08 0.63 11.97
C ALA A 199 -21.56 -0.04 13.25
N ALA A 200 -20.26 -0.29 13.41
CA ALA A 200 -19.73 -0.74 14.69
C ALA A 200 -19.57 0.44 15.65
N ALA A 201 -19.84 0.20 16.94
CA ALA A 201 -19.59 1.19 17.99
C ALA A 201 -18.16 1.76 17.85
N PRO A 202 -17.97 3.09 18.03
CA PRO A 202 -16.66 3.70 17.87
C PRO A 202 -15.66 3.01 18.81
N ALA A 203 -14.54 2.52 18.24
CA ALA A 203 -13.43 2.00 19.02
C ALA A 203 -13.04 3.05 20.06
N GLN A 204 -12.77 2.63 21.30
CA GLN A 204 -12.41 3.60 22.34
C GLN A 204 -11.14 4.35 21.89
N PRO A 205 -11.15 5.70 21.89
CA PRO A 205 -9.99 6.48 21.52
C PRO A 205 -8.82 6.13 22.45
N GLY A 206 -7.86 5.36 21.99
CA GLY A 206 -6.71 4.97 22.79
C GLY A 206 -6.41 3.48 22.85
N ALA A 207 -7.33 2.61 22.42
CA ALA A 207 -7.03 1.18 22.30
C ALA A 207 -5.84 0.95 21.36
N GLY A 208 -4.87 0.14 21.80
CA GLY A 208 -3.64 -0.13 21.03
C GLY A 208 -2.70 1.07 20.83
N THR A 209 -2.93 2.21 21.50
CA THR A 209 -2.08 3.42 21.38
C THR A 209 -1.69 3.96 22.77
N MET A 210 -0.61 4.77 22.83
CA MET A 210 -0.15 5.46 24.04
C MET A 210 0.10 6.95 23.78
N PRO A 211 0.07 7.83 24.81
CA PRO A 211 0.40 9.26 24.65
C PRO A 211 1.81 9.44 24.10
N ALA A 212 1.97 10.36 23.13
CA ALA A 212 3.26 10.61 22.49
C ALA A 212 4.34 11.07 23.48
N ALA A 213 4.00 11.96 24.43
CA ALA A 213 4.93 12.42 25.46
C ALA A 213 5.45 11.28 26.36
N GLU A 214 4.61 10.28 26.65
CA GLU A 214 4.99 9.08 27.40
C GLU A 214 5.94 8.20 26.57
N ALA A 215 5.62 7.99 25.28
CA ALA A 215 6.47 7.23 24.38
C ALA A 215 7.88 7.85 24.23
N LEU A 216 7.95 9.17 24.09
CA LEU A 216 9.24 9.89 24.05
C LEU A 216 10.03 9.66 25.34
N ARG A 217 9.41 9.88 26.51
CA ARG A 217 10.08 9.67 27.80
C ARG A 217 10.58 8.24 27.99
N SER A 218 9.77 7.24 27.62
CA SER A 218 10.15 5.83 27.74
C SER A 218 11.37 5.44 26.91
N ARG A 219 11.69 6.23 25.87
CA ARG A 219 12.85 6.06 24.99
C ARG A 219 13.98 7.06 25.28
N GLY A 220 13.88 7.83 26.38
CA GLY A 220 14.89 8.84 26.73
C GLY A 220 14.95 10.04 25.76
N LEU A 221 13.89 10.29 24.99
CA LEU A 221 13.82 11.41 24.07
C LEU A 221 13.06 12.59 24.68
N ALA A 222 13.62 13.79 24.58
CA ALA A 222 12.93 15.02 24.91
C ALA A 222 11.95 15.42 23.79
N GLU A 223 10.92 16.17 24.13
CA GLU A 223 10.08 16.84 23.14
C GLU A 223 10.94 17.76 22.26
N PHE A 224 10.66 17.77 20.97
CA PHE A 224 11.39 18.60 20.00
C PHE A 224 10.79 20.00 19.97
N ALA A 225 11.63 21.00 20.21
CA ALA A 225 11.23 22.41 20.11
C ALA A 225 11.26 22.84 18.63
N LEU A 226 10.09 23.08 18.06
CA LEU A 226 9.97 23.50 16.67
C LEU A 226 10.50 24.92 16.46
N GLY A 227 11.37 25.08 15.48
CA GLY A 227 11.85 26.38 15.02
C GLY A 227 10.85 27.10 14.11
N PRO A 228 11.16 28.34 13.70
CA PRO A 228 10.37 29.06 12.72
C PRO A 228 10.13 28.23 11.47
N ARG A 229 8.88 28.19 10.95
CA ARG A 229 8.43 27.43 9.80
C ARG A 229 8.27 25.91 10.00
N GLU A 230 8.93 25.26 10.95
CA GLU A 230 8.98 23.80 11.01
C GLU A 230 7.60 23.14 11.22
N GLY A 231 6.74 23.73 12.05
CA GLY A 231 5.37 23.25 12.21
C GLY A 231 4.56 23.32 10.91
N HIS A 232 4.69 24.43 10.18
CA HIS A 232 4.06 24.58 8.87
C HIS A 232 4.63 23.57 7.86
N ALA A 233 5.96 23.45 7.78
CA ALA A 233 6.61 22.53 6.89
C ALA A 233 6.19 21.07 7.14
N LEU A 234 6.00 20.66 8.39
CA LEU A 234 5.52 19.32 8.75
C LEU A 234 4.11 19.03 8.22
N LEU A 235 3.28 20.06 7.99
CA LEU A 235 1.90 19.92 7.49
C LEU A 235 1.76 20.12 5.98
N ALA A 236 2.83 20.52 5.29
CA ALA A 236 2.80 20.84 3.87
C ALA A 236 2.99 19.60 2.98
N GLY A 237 2.62 19.70 1.70
CA GLY A 237 2.86 18.69 0.69
C GLY A 237 1.92 17.49 0.76
N VAL A 238 2.31 16.41 0.08
CA VAL A 238 1.56 15.14 -0.04
C VAL A 238 2.43 13.91 0.28
N PRO A 239 3.20 13.94 1.40
CA PRO A 239 4.07 12.81 1.73
C PRO A 239 3.28 11.55 2.07
N GLY A 240 2.07 11.68 2.60
CA GLY A 240 1.21 10.55 2.95
C GLY A 240 0.67 9.85 1.72
N ALA A 241 -0.01 10.55 0.81
CA ALA A 241 -0.49 9.95 -0.44
C ALA A 241 0.67 9.34 -1.25
N THR A 242 1.84 9.98 -1.27
CA THR A 242 3.04 9.45 -1.94
C THR A 242 3.48 8.12 -1.30
N ALA A 243 3.56 8.06 0.03
CA ALA A 243 3.96 6.86 0.76
C ALA A 243 2.94 5.71 0.59
N LEU A 244 1.65 6.04 0.72
CA LEU A 244 0.57 5.07 0.53
C LEU A 244 0.57 4.54 -0.91
N ALA A 245 0.63 5.43 -1.91
CA ALA A 245 0.69 5.04 -3.32
C ALA A 245 1.89 4.13 -3.62
N LEU A 246 3.08 4.46 -3.11
CA LEU A 246 4.28 3.63 -3.27
C LEU A 246 4.09 2.22 -2.68
N ARG A 247 3.53 2.11 -1.49
CA ARG A 247 3.29 0.81 -0.86
C ARG A 247 2.23 0.00 -1.62
N ARG A 248 1.12 0.65 -2.04
CA ARG A 248 0.07 -0.01 -2.84
C ARG A 248 0.58 -0.44 -4.21
N LEU A 249 1.48 0.32 -4.81
CA LEU A 249 2.15 -0.07 -6.05
C LEU A 249 2.97 -1.35 -5.87
N ALA A 250 3.75 -1.45 -4.79
CA ALA A 250 4.53 -2.64 -4.49
C ALA A 250 3.62 -3.87 -4.27
N ASP A 251 2.53 -3.70 -3.52
CA ASP A 251 1.52 -4.74 -3.29
C ASP A 251 0.84 -5.16 -4.60
N ALA A 252 0.48 -4.20 -5.47
CA ALA A 252 -0.18 -4.48 -6.75
C ALA A 252 0.71 -5.29 -7.71
N ARG A 253 2.01 -4.95 -7.80
CA ARG A 253 2.97 -5.69 -8.61
C ARG A 253 3.19 -7.11 -8.07
N ALA A 254 3.21 -7.30 -6.76
CA ALA A 254 3.28 -8.61 -6.15
C ALA A 254 2.01 -9.43 -6.43
N LEU A 255 0.84 -8.83 -6.27
CA LEU A 255 -0.45 -9.48 -6.53
C LEU A 255 -0.61 -9.85 -8.01
N GLU A 256 -0.22 -8.97 -8.95
CA GLU A 256 -0.30 -9.26 -10.39
C GLU A 256 0.42 -10.58 -10.73
N SER A 257 1.61 -10.77 -10.21
CA SER A 257 2.37 -12.01 -10.42
C SER A 257 1.62 -13.26 -9.91
N VAL A 258 0.89 -13.15 -8.81
CA VAL A 258 0.08 -14.25 -8.26
C VAL A 258 -1.20 -14.47 -9.10
N MET A 259 -1.84 -13.38 -9.56
CA MET A 259 -2.99 -13.46 -10.47
C MET A 259 -2.62 -14.15 -11.80
N GLU A 260 -1.41 -13.88 -12.33
CA GLU A 260 -0.88 -14.54 -13.51
C GLU A 260 -0.73 -16.06 -13.26
N ALA A 261 -0.19 -16.42 -12.10
CA ALA A 261 -0.03 -17.81 -11.68
C ALA A 261 -1.38 -18.54 -11.54
N ALA A 262 -2.36 -17.90 -10.90
CA ALA A 262 -3.70 -18.44 -10.73
C ALA A 262 -4.40 -18.66 -12.08
N ALA A 263 -4.25 -17.69 -12.99
CA ALA A 263 -4.76 -17.78 -14.34
C ALA A 263 -4.11 -18.94 -15.13
N ALA A 264 -2.78 -19.10 -15.02
CA ALA A 264 -2.06 -20.19 -15.68
C ALA A 264 -2.56 -21.57 -15.22
N LEU A 265 -2.76 -21.76 -13.90
CA LEU A 265 -3.36 -22.99 -13.35
C LEU A 265 -4.78 -23.19 -13.85
N SER A 266 -5.60 -22.14 -13.87
CA SER A 266 -6.97 -22.18 -14.37
C SER A 266 -7.05 -22.57 -15.84
N ILE A 267 -6.16 -22.02 -16.68
CA ILE A 267 -6.04 -22.34 -18.11
C ILE A 267 -5.66 -23.81 -18.30
N ALA A 268 -4.69 -24.30 -17.51
CA ALA A 268 -4.25 -25.69 -17.56
C ALA A 268 -5.38 -26.67 -17.15
N ALA A 269 -6.05 -26.38 -16.02
CA ALA A 269 -7.16 -27.20 -15.50
C ALA A 269 -8.35 -27.28 -16.49
N ALA A 270 -8.71 -26.15 -17.11
CA ALA A 270 -9.76 -26.09 -18.13
C ALA A 270 -9.37 -26.79 -19.43
N GLY A 271 -8.08 -27.07 -19.68
CA GLY A 271 -7.59 -27.54 -20.97
C GLY A 271 -7.90 -26.56 -22.10
N ALA A 272 -7.75 -25.26 -21.82
CA ALA A 272 -8.05 -24.20 -22.78
C ALA A 272 -6.99 -24.13 -23.90
N ALA A 273 -7.41 -23.75 -25.10
CA ALA A 273 -6.50 -23.57 -26.24
C ALA A 273 -5.41 -22.55 -25.93
N ARG A 274 -4.21 -22.76 -26.46
CA ARG A 274 -3.01 -21.94 -26.22
C ARG A 274 -2.82 -20.77 -27.20
N ASP A 275 -3.59 -20.75 -28.30
CA ASP A 275 -3.50 -19.71 -29.33
C ASP A 275 -3.59 -18.26 -28.80
N PRO A 276 -4.47 -17.93 -27.81
CA PRO A 276 -4.54 -16.58 -27.27
C PRO A 276 -3.24 -16.07 -26.63
N TYR A 277 -2.30 -16.98 -26.34
CA TYR A 277 -1.02 -16.68 -25.69
C TYR A 277 0.17 -16.74 -26.64
N ALA A 278 -0.08 -16.83 -27.97
CA ALA A 278 0.99 -16.79 -28.95
C ALA A 278 1.70 -15.44 -28.94
N ALA A 279 3.05 -15.44 -29.02
CA ALA A 279 3.88 -14.24 -28.99
C ALA A 279 3.49 -13.22 -30.08
N ALA A 280 3.01 -13.72 -31.25
CA ALA A 280 2.54 -12.87 -32.35
C ALA A 280 1.37 -11.94 -31.95
N GLY A 281 0.59 -12.29 -30.92
CA GLY A 281 -0.51 -11.49 -30.39
C GLY A 281 -0.06 -10.17 -29.75
N ALA A 282 1.19 -10.06 -29.35
CA ALA A 282 1.73 -8.84 -28.73
C ALA A 282 2.04 -7.73 -29.75
N ARG A 283 2.43 -8.08 -30.96
CA ARG A 283 2.71 -7.18 -32.10
C ARG A 283 3.32 -5.81 -31.71
N GLY A 284 4.50 -5.82 -31.04
CA GLY A 284 5.23 -4.61 -30.66
C GLY A 284 4.86 -4.02 -29.29
N ASP A 285 3.88 -4.58 -28.58
CA ASP A 285 3.56 -4.22 -27.20
C ASP A 285 4.45 -5.02 -26.24
N ALA A 286 5.48 -4.39 -25.66
CA ALA A 286 6.46 -5.04 -24.79
C ALA A 286 5.83 -5.58 -23.49
N VAL A 287 4.86 -4.87 -22.91
CA VAL A 287 4.16 -5.30 -21.69
C VAL A 287 3.35 -6.56 -21.99
N MET A 288 2.58 -6.54 -23.07
CA MET A 288 1.82 -7.71 -23.53
C MET A 288 2.74 -8.88 -23.84
N ALA A 289 3.86 -8.64 -24.55
CA ALA A 289 4.83 -9.69 -24.88
C ALA A 289 5.39 -10.37 -23.63
N GLY A 290 5.68 -9.59 -22.59
CA GLY A 290 6.12 -10.10 -21.29
C GLY A 290 5.09 -11.02 -20.64
N VAL A 291 3.82 -10.58 -20.55
CA VAL A 291 2.72 -11.39 -19.97
C VAL A 291 2.48 -12.67 -20.77
N LEU A 292 2.37 -12.56 -22.10
CA LEU A 292 2.15 -13.74 -22.95
C LEU A 292 3.31 -14.74 -22.85
N GLY A 293 4.56 -14.24 -22.80
CA GLY A 293 5.75 -15.07 -22.64
C GLY A 293 5.76 -15.84 -21.33
N ARG A 294 5.44 -15.20 -20.20
CA ARG A 294 5.36 -15.85 -18.88
C ARG A 294 4.23 -16.87 -18.81
N LEU A 295 3.03 -16.49 -19.28
CA LEU A 295 1.90 -17.41 -19.36
C LEU A 295 2.26 -18.64 -20.20
N ARG A 296 2.83 -18.44 -21.40
CA ARG A 296 3.23 -19.52 -22.30
C ARG A 296 4.25 -20.46 -21.66
N ALA A 297 5.25 -19.89 -20.96
CA ALA A 297 6.24 -20.68 -20.23
C ALA A 297 5.61 -21.53 -19.11
N ALA A 298 4.58 -20.99 -18.42
CA ALA A 298 3.88 -21.71 -17.36
C ALA A 298 2.98 -22.83 -17.90
N ILE A 299 2.16 -22.55 -18.91
CA ILE A 299 1.13 -23.47 -19.41
C ILE A 299 1.65 -24.44 -20.49
N GLY A 300 2.79 -24.16 -21.13
CA GLY A 300 3.33 -24.98 -22.21
C GLY A 300 2.40 -25.08 -23.42
N ASP A 301 2.69 -26.08 -24.26
CA ASP A 301 1.84 -26.46 -25.38
C ASP A 301 0.78 -27.46 -24.93
N ASP A 302 -0.42 -27.42 -25.52
CA ASP A 302 -1.47 -28.41 -25.37
C ASP A 302 -2.00 -28.72 -26.77
N PRO A 303 -1.56 -29.83 -27.37
CA PRO A 303 -1.96 -30.18 -28.74
C PRO A 303 -3.44 -30.57 -28.84
N GLU A 304 -4.08 -30.92 -27.71
CA GLU A 304 -5.47 -31.34 -27.68
C GLU A 304 -6.31 -30.52 -26.69
N PRO A 305 -6.65 -29.24 -27.02
CA PRO A 305 -7.52 -28.46 -26.19
C PRO A 305 -8.92 -29.07 -26.11
N ARG A 306 -9.61 -28.92 -24.97
CA ARG A 306 -10.98 -29.44 -24.78
C ARG A 306 -12.00 -28.86 -25.75
N ALA A 307 -11.80 -27.64 -26.20
CA ALA A 307 -12.66 -26.95 -27.14
C ALA A 307 -11.83 -26.05 -28.05
N LEU A 308 -12.32 -25.80 -29.26
CA LEU A 308 -11.70 -24.90 -30.22
C LEU A 308 -11.49 -23.52 -29.61
N GLN A 309 -12.45 -23.03 -28.82
CA GLN A 309 -12.33 -21.81 -28.04
C GLN A 309 -12.86 -22.02 -26.62
N ALA A 310 -12.03 -21.69 -25.63
CA ALA A 310 -12.45 -21.62 -24.25
C ALA A 310 -13.33 -20.36 -24.01
N PRO A 311 -14.09 -20.30 -22.90
CA PRO A 311 -14.77 -19.07 -22.47
C PRO A 311 -13.82 -17.87 -22.44
N VAL A 312 -14.34 -16.67 -22.68
CA VAL A 312 -13.55 -15.44 -22.84
C VAL A 312 -12.63 -15.18 -21.65
N SER A 313 -13.06 -15.47 -20.42
CA SER A 313 -12.26 -15.27 -19.20
C SER A 313 -10.93 -16.00 -19.20
N PHE A 314 -10.81 -17.12 -19.91
CA PHE A 314 -9.52 -17.81 -20.11
C PHE A 314 -8.67 -17.20 -21.22
N ARG A 315 -9.27 -16.52 -22.19
CA ARG A 315 -8.56 -16.03 -23.38
C ARG A 315 -8.00 -14.61 -23.22
N VAL A 316 -8.56 -13.81 -22.32
CA VAL A 316 -8.24 -12.39 -22.17
C VAL A 316 -7.25 -12.09 -21.04
N VAL A 317 -6.60 -13.10 -20.48
CA VAL A 317 -5.65 -12.94 -19.36
C VAL A 317 -4.51 -11.98 -19.76
N GLY A 318 -3.94 -12.13 -20.94
CA GLY A 318 -2.87 -11.28 -21.45
C GLY A 318 -3.23 -9.78 -21.44
N PRO A 319 -4.28 -9.35 -22.19
CA PRO A 319 -4.68 -7.94 -22.20
C PRO A 319 -5.12 -7.41 -20.84
N VAL A 320 -5.76 -8.22 -19.98
CA VAL A 320 -6.22 -7.80 -18.65
C VAL A 320 -5.05 -7.54 -17.71
N LEU A 321 -4.11 -8.48 -17.58
CA LEU A 321 -2.92 -8.29 -16.73
C LEU A 321 -1.96 -7.24 -17.31
N GLY A 322 -1.84 -7.17 -18.65
CA GLY A 322 -1.11 -6.09 -19.30
C GLY A 322 -1.68 -4.71 -18.98
N HIS A 323 -3.00 -4.58 -18.83
CA HIS A 323 -3.63 -3.32 -18.39
C HIS A 323 -3.29 -3.01 -16.92
N VAL A 324 -3.32 -3.99 -16.02
CA VAL A 324 -2.91 -3.81 -14.61
C VAL A 324 -1.45 -3.33 -14.54
N LEU A 325 -0.54 -3.96 -15.29
CA LEU A 325 0.88 -3.56 -15.31
C LEU A 325 1.07 -2.13 -15.80
N ARG A 326 0.37 -1.71 -16.87
CA ARG A 326 0.43 -0.32 -17.36
C ARG A 326 -0.11 0.68 -16.34
N ALA A 327 -1.17 0.32 -15.62
CA ALA A 327 -1.65 1.15 -14.52
C ALA A 327 -0.62 1.24 -13.38
N CYS A 328 0.10 0.16 -13.08
CA CYS A 328 1.24 0.21 -12.16
C CYS A 328 2.35 1.14 -12.65
N ASP A 329 2.72 1.08 -13.94
CA ASP A 329 3.79 1.92 -14.52
C ASP A 329 3.44 3.41 -14.48
N THR A 330 2.18 3.75 -14.72
CA THR A 330 1.71 5.15 -14.62
C THR A 330 1.72 5.65 -13.18
N LEU A 331 1.30 4.83 -12.21
CA LEU A 331 1.37 5.17 -10.79
C LEU A 331 2.82 5.28 -10.32
N GLU A 332 3.72 4.39 -10.75
CA GLU A 332 5.16 4.48 -10.45
C GLU A 332 5.75 5.81 -10.92
N SER A 333 5.40 6.22 -12.14
CA SER A 333 5.81 7.51 -12.69
C SER A 333 5.29 8.68 -11.86
N ALA A 334 4.03 8.63 -11.38
CA ALA A 334 3.46 9.66 -10.51
C ALA A 334 4.15 9.72 -9.14
N VAL A 335 4.44 8.56 -8.53
CA VAL A 335 5.23 8.48 -7.29
C VAL A 335 6.62 9.05 -7.48
N GLY A 336 7.30 8.72 -8.58
CA GLY A 336 8.61 9.27 -8.93
C GLY A 336 8.60 10.80 -9.02
N ARG A 337 7.60 11.38 -9.70
CA ARG A 337 7.42 12.83 -9.78
C ARG A 337 7.17 13.47 -8.41
N ALA A 338 6.36 12.84 -7.56
CA ALA A 338 6.09 13.35 -6.21
C ALA A 338 7.32 13.29 -5.30
N LEU A 339 8.16 12.24 -5.42
CA LEU A 339 9.40 12.09 -4.64
C LEU A 339 10.50 13.05 -5.06
N SER A 340 10.55 13.48 -6.33
CA SER A 340 11.59 14.37 -6.86
C SER A 340 11.12 15.81 -7.05
N GLY A 341 9.81 16.06 -6.99
CA GLY A 341 9.23 17.37 -7.19
C GLY A 341 9.10 18.21 -5.91
N VAL A 342 8.73 19.47 -6.08
CA VAL A 342 8.45 20.40 -4.97
C VAL A 342 6.98 20.27 -4.60
N THR A 343 6.69 19.61 -3.48
CA THR A 343 5.31 19.44 -2.98
C THR A 343 4.95 20.42 -1.85
N ASP A 344 5.92 21.03 -1.19
CA ASP A 344 5.70 22.01 -0.13
C ASP A 344 5.18 23.35 -0.67
N SER A 345 4.30 24.00 0.07
CA SER A 345 3.83 25.36 -0.23
C SER A 345 3.64 26.15 1.06
N PRO A 346 4.37 27.27 1.19
CA PRO A 346 5.42 27.79 0.34
C PRO A 346 6.71 26.93 0.42
N ALA A 347 7.50 26.90 -0.64
CA ALA A 347 8.83 26.29 -0.68
C ALA A 347 9.92 27.38 -0.72
N PHE A 348 11.12 27.08 -0.20
CA PHE A 348 12.28 27.96 -0.26
C PHE A 348 13.13 27.62 -1.49
N LEU A 349 12.89 28.37 -2.56
CA LEU A 349 13.53 28.17 -3.86
C LEU A 349 14.17 29.48 -4.32
N ASP A 350 15.32 29.40 -4.97
CA ASP A 350 16.04 30.56 -5.53
C ASP A 350 16.23 31.71 -4.51
N GLY A 351 16.50 31.35 -3.25
CA GLY A 351 16.74 32.33 -2.18
C GLY A 351 15.49 33.07 -1.68
N ARG A 352 14.27 32.59 -1.99
CA ARG A 352 13.01 33.20 -1.56
C ARG A 352 11.93 32.18 -1.29
N PHE A 353 10.90 32.55 -0.56
CA PHE A 353 9.70 31.73 -0.40
C PHE A 353 8.74 31.92 -1.57
N LEU A 354 8.34 30.82 -2.18
CA LEU A 354 7.39 30.78 -3.29
C LEU A 354 6.19 29.92 -2.93
N GLY A 355 4.99 30.43 -3.15
CA GLY A 355 3.78 29.60 -3.16
C GLY A 355 3.84 28.64 -4.35
N THR A 356 3.61 27.36 -4.10
CA THR A 356 3.63 26.29 -5.11
C THR A 356 2.29 25.59 -5.16
N ALA A 357 2.08 24.68 -6.12
CA ALA A 357 0.85 23.90 -6.27
C ALA A 357 1.07 22.38 -6.12
N GLY A 358 2.30 21.93 -5.86
CA GLY A 358 2.63 20.51 -5.76
C GLY A 358 1.91 19.76 -4.62
N PHE A 359 1.40 20.49 -3.63
CA PHE A 359 0.61 19.96 -2.52
C PHE A 359 -0.75 19.40 -2.97
N HIS A 360 -1.22 19.69 -4.18
CA HIS A 360 -2.53 19.24 -4.65
C HIS A 360 -2.59 17.71 -4.84
N GLY A 361 -1.53 17.09 -5.40
CA GLY A 361 -1.41 15.64 -5.45
C GLY A 361 -2.38 14.92 -6.41
N ILE A 362 -3.07 15.61 -7.32
CA ILE A 362 -4.04 14.99 -8.25
C ILE A 362 -3.44 13.87 -9.10
N ASP A 363 -2.17 13.99 -9.47
CA ASP A 363 -1.46 13.00 -10.26
C ASP A 363 -1.38 11.63 -9.53
N LEU A 364 -1.15 11.65 -8.22
CA LEU A 364 -1.19 10.44 -7.37
C LEU A 364 -2.62 9.88 -7.28
N GLY A 365 -3.60 10.74 -6.97
CA GLY A 365 -4.99 10.32 -6.81
C GLY A 365 -5.56 9.67 -8.08
N ALA A 366 -5.43 10.34 -9.21
CA ALA A 366 -5.97 9.85 -10.49
C ALA A 366 -5.35 8.50 -10.90
N HIS A 367 -4.04 8.27 -10.66
CA HIS A 367 -3.40 7.00 -10.99
C HIS A 367 -3.68 5.89 -9.96
N CYS A 368 -3.95 6.22 -8.69
CA CYS A 368 -4.50 5.26 -7.73
C CYS A 368 -5.90 4.79 -8.15
N ASP A 369 -6.77 5.71 -8.58
CA ASP A 369 -8.11 5.37 -9.08
C ASP A 369 -8.05 4.51 -10.35
N GLN A 370 -7.13 4.84 -11.28
CA GLN A 370 -6.91 4.03 -12.49
C GLN A 370 -6.50 2.59 -12.16
N LEU A 371 -5.56 2.41 -11.24
CA LEU A 371 -5.12 1.07 -10.83
C LEU A 371 -6.24 0.32 -10.08
N THR A 372 -7.03 1.00 -9.27
CA THR A 372 -8.22 0.43 -8.61
C THR A 372 -9.21 -0.12 -9.63
N ALA A 373 -9.52 0.63 -10.68
CA ALA A 373 -10.41 0.19 -11.76
C ALA A 373 -9.82 -1.00 -12.54
N ALA A 374 -8.52 -1.00 -12.82
CA ALA A 374 -7.84 -2.10 -13.50
C ALA A 374 -7.90 -3.40 -12.67
N LEU A 375 -7.67 -3.33 -11.36
CA LEU A 375 -7.78 -4.46 -10.43
C LEU A 375 -9.22 -4.97 -10.33
N ALA A 376 -10.22 -4.07 -10.34
CA ALA A 376 -11.62 -4.45 -10.34
C ALA A 376 -11.96 -5.33 -11.55
N HIS A 377 -11.57 -4.90 -12.75
CA HIS A 377 -11.79 -5.67 -13.96
C HIS A 377 -11.03 -7.02 -13.94
N ALA A 378 -9.79 -7.03 -13.49
CA ALA A 378 -9.00 -8.25 -13.37
C ALA A 378 -9.65 -9.27 -12.41
N ALA A 379 -10.17 -8.80 -11.26
CA ALA A 379 -10.89 -9.63 -10.30
C ALA A 379 -12.22 -10.16 -10.86
N GLU A 380 -12.95 -9.39 -11.66
CA GLU A 380 -14.15 -9.85 -12.38
C GLU A 380 -13.83 -11.02 -13.33
N VAL A 381 -12.75 -10.88 -14.11
CA VAL A 381 -12.32 -11.92 -15.05
C VAL A 381 -11.84 -13.16 -14.29
N ALA A 382 -11.13 -13.01 -13.17
CA ALA A 382 -10.73 -14.11 -12.30
C ALA A 382 -11.96 -14.86 -11.73
N THR A 383 -12.95 -14.13 -11.21
CA THR A 383 -14.19 -14.70 -10.69
C THR A 383 -14.97 -15.47 -11.79
N ALA A 384 -14.96 -14.96 -13.02
CA ALA A 384 -15.55 -15.68 -14.15
C ALA A 384 -14.82 -16.99 -14.43
N ARG A 385 -13.48 -17.04 -14.30
CA ARG A 385 -12.71 -18.31 -14.43
C ARG A 385 -13.05 -19.29 -13.32
N VAL A 386 -13.14 -18.82 -12.05
CA VAL A 386 -13.60 -19.65 -10.91
C VAL A 386 -14.94 -20.30 -11.26
N HIS A 387 -15.92 -19.52 -11.71
CA HIS A 387 -17.23 -20.04 -12.10
C HIS A 387 -17.14 -21.11 -13.20
N ARG A 388 -16.32 -20.88 -14.22
CA ARG A 388 -16.15 -21.81 -15.34
C ARG A 388 -15.39 -23.09 -14.97
N LEU A 389 -14.49 -23.04 -14.01
CA LEU A 389 -13.82 -24.23 -13.48
C LEU A 389 -14.80 -25.17 -12.75
N LEU A 390 -15.87 -24.64 -12.19
CA LEU A 390 -16.92 -25.43 -11.52
C LEU A 390 -17.93 -26.05 -12.50
N ASP A 391 -17.90 -25.67 -13.77
CA ASP A 391 -18.80 -26.17 -14.80
C ASP A 391 -18.22 -27.43 -15.48
N ALA A 392 -18.85 -28.58 -15.23
CA ALA A 392 -18.46 -29.87 -15.81
C ALA A 392 -18.40 -29.86 -17.36
N ARG A 393 -19.22 -29.02 -18.01
CA ARG A 393 -19.23 -28.86 -19.48
C ARG A 393 -17.97 -28.19 -20.00
N VAL A 394 -17.33 -27.37 -19.19
CA VAL A 394 -16.09 -26.66 -19.55
C VAL A 394 -14.87 -27.52 -19.22
N THR A 395 -14.85 -28.11 -18.02
CA THR A 395 -13.67 -28.80 -17.50
C THR A 395 -13.65 -30.32 -17.80
N GLY A 396 -14.81 -30.92 -18.02
CA GLY A 396 -14.97 -32.37 -18.06
C GLY A 396 -14.70 -33.03 -16.70
N LEU A 397 -14.66 -32.26 -15.62
CA LEU A 397 -14.49 -32.70 -14.25
C LEU A 397 -15.86 -32.78 -13.54
N PRO A 398 -15.95 -33.43 -12.35
CA PRO A 398 -17.19 -33.42 -11.59
C PRO A 398 -17.74 -32.01 -11.36
N ALA A 399 -19.06 -31.85 -11.45
CA ALA A 399 -19.71 -30.58 -11.22
C ALA A 399 -19.33 -29.99 -9.86
N GLN A 400 -19.09 -28.68 -9.77
CA GLN A 400 -18.62 -27.99 -8.60
C GLN A 400 -17.24 -28.48 -8.06
N LEU A 401 -16.53 -29.31 -8.83
CA LEU A 401 -15.32 -30.01 -8.40
C LEU A 401 -15.53 -30.84 -7.12
N ALA A 402 -16.76 -31.31 -6.92
CA ALA A 402 -17.14 -32.11 -5.77
C ALA A 402 -16.49 -33.50 -5.85
N PRO A 403 -15.85 -34.02 -4.79
CA PRO A 403 -15.29 -35.35 -4.76
C PRO A 403 -16.35 -36.45 -5.01
N ARG A 404 -17.53 -36.27 -4.43
CA ARG A 404 -18.71 -37.16 -4.61
C ARG A 404 -19.92 -36.27 -4.92
N PRO A 405 -20.19 -35.96 -6.19
CA PRO A 405 -21.32 -35.09 -6.55
C PRO A 405 -22.64 -35.64 -6.01
N GLY A 406 -23.39 -34.77 -5.30
CA GLY A 406 -24.62 -35.11 -4.61
C GLY A 406 -24.43 -35.06 -3.10
N PRO A 407 -23.76 -36.04 -2.45
CA PRO A 407 -23.39 -35.94 -1.04
C PRO A 407 -22.48 -34.77 -0.73
N ASP A 408 -21.49 -34.48 -1.59
CA ASP A 408 -20.62 -33.32 -1.48
C ASP A 408 -21.13 -32.21 -2.41
N THR A 409 -21.08 -30.94 -1.94
CA THR A 409 -21.51 -29.76 -2.68
C THR A 409 -20.34 -29.10 -3.43
N GLY A 410 -19.11 -29.45 -3.07
CA GLY A 410 -17.88 -28.94 -3.66
C GLY A 410 -17.67 -27.43 -3.44
N LEU A 411 -16.94 -26.80 -4.35
CA LEU A 411 -16.44 -25.42 -4.19
C LEU A 411 -17.45 -24.32 -4.59
N VAL A 412 -18.77 -24.61 -4.64
CA VAL A 412 -19.79 -23.62 -5.05
C VAL A 412 -19.76 -22.34 -4.19
N THR A 413 -19.47 -22.48 -2.90
CA THR A 413 -19.44 -21.33 -1.97
C THR A 413 -18.17 -20.50 -2.12
N VAL A 414 -17.08 -21.08 -2.62
CA VAL A 414 -15.84 -20.35 -2.96
C VAL A 414 -16.11 -19.34 -4.08
N HIS A 415 -16.86 -19.73 -5.13
CA HIS A 415 -17.30 -18.79 -6.15
C HIS A 415 -18.21 -17.70 -5.60
N LYS A 416 -19.13 -18.03 -4.68
CA LYS A 416 -20.00 -17.01 -4.05
C LYS A 416 -19.18 -16.01 -3.24
N ARG A 417 -18.14 -16.45 -2.52
CA ARG A 417 -17.21 -15.55 -1.82
C ARG A 417 -16.50 -14.62 -2.81
N ALA A 418 -15.92 -15.16 -3.88
CA ALA A 418 -15.26 -14.35 -4.92
C ALA A 418 -16.22 -13.29 -5.53
N ALA A 419 -17.47 -13.66 -5.80
CA ALA A 419 -18.48 -12.75 -6.31
C ALA A 419 -18.82 -11.62 -5.32
N GLY A 420 -18.90 -11.93 -4.02
CA GLY A 420 -19.09 -10.94 -2.96
C GLY A 420 -17.94 -9.94 -2.87
N GLU A 421 -16.69 -10.44 -2.94
CA GLU A 421 -15.48 -9.61 -2.92
C GLU A 421 -15.43 -8.68 -4.15
N VAL A 422 -15.75 -9.17 -5.35
CA VAL A 422 -15.84 -8.34 -6.56
C VAL A 422 -16.92 -7.26 -6.43
N HIS A 423 -18.08 -7.60 -5.85
CA HIS A 423 -19.12 -6.60 -5.62
C HIS A 423 -18.64 -5.46 -4.71
N ALA A 424 -17.92 -5.79 -3.62
CA ALA A 424 -17.33 -4.79 -2.75
C ALA A 424 -16.25 -3.96 -3.48
N LEU A 425 -15.38 -4.61 -4.26
CA LEU A 425 -14.31 -3.96 -5.02
C LEU A 425 -14.84 -2.98 -6.06
N ARG A 426 -15.93 -3.30 -6.76
CA ARG A 426 -16.59 -2.39 -7.73
C ARG A 426 -16.98 -1.05 -7.10
N ARG A 427 -17.36 -1.03 -5.84
CA ARG A 427 -17.72 0.19 -5.13
C ARG A 427 -16.51 1.09 -4.88
N LEU A 428 -15.33 0.51 -4.72
CA LEU A 428 -14.06 1.23 -4.58
C LEU A 428 -13.52 1.75 -5.92
N ALA A 429 -14.01 1.23 -7.05
CA ALA A 429 -13.61 1.66 -8.38
C ALA A 429 -14.31 2.96 -8.86
N VAL A 430 -15.18 3.53 -8.04
CA VAL A 430 -15.66 4.90 -8.25
C VAL A 430 -14.51 5.85 -7.91
N PRO A 431 -14.06 6.71 -8.85
CA PRO A 431 -12.91 7.58 -8.59
C PRO A 431 -13.11 8.47 -7.38
N ALA A 432 -12.21 8.40 -6.40
CA ALA A 432 -12.21 9.27 -5.23
C ALA A 432 -11.63 10.66 -5.57
N SER A 433 -10.79 10.76 -6.60
CA SER A 433 -10.20 12.02 -7.06
C SER A 433 -11.19 12.95 -7.78
N ILE A 434 -12.44 12.52 -7.97
CA ILE A 434 -13.50 13.31 -8.61
C ILE A 434 -14.51 13.74 -7.56
N GLY A 435 -14.68 15.04 -7.43
CA GLY A 435 -15.62 15.65 -6.51
C GLY A 435 -15.14 17.02 -6.06
N LEU A 436 -16.05 17.82 -5.54
CA LEU A 436 -15.77 19.16 -5.06
C LEU A 436 -16.38 19.32 -3.67
N ILE A 437 -15.53 19.60 -2.68
CA ILE A 437 -15.93 19.96 -1.32
C ILE A 437 -15.09 21.17 -0.91
N GLU A 438 -15.75 22.29 -0.64
CA GLU A 438 -15.11 23.51 -0.18
C GLU A 438 -14.86 23.45 1.32
N THR A 439 -13.66 23.85 1.76
CA THR A 439 -13.28 23.98 3.16
C THR A 439 -12.54 25.28 3.43
N SER A 440 -12.18 25.56 4.67
CA SER A 440 -11.39 26.74 5.09
C SER A 440 -11.99 28.10 4.65
N GLY A 441 -13.34 28.19 4.60
CA GLY A 441 -14.04 29.42 4.21
C GLY A 441 -13.76 29.84 2.77
N GLY A 442 -13.64 28.87 1.86
CA GLY A 442 -13.38 29.07 0.44
C GLY A 442 -11.91 29.18 0.06
N GLN A 443 -10.99 29.15 1.02
CA GLN A 443 -9.55 29.16 0.72
C GLN A 443 -9.09 27.82 0.10
N GLU A 444 -9.76 26.74 0.47
CA GLU A 444 -9.55 25.38 -0.07
C GLU A 444 -10.82 24.97 -0.83
N ASP A 445 -11.00 25.54 -2.02
CA ASP A 445 -12.19 25.37 -2.86
C ASP A 445 -12.09 24.14 -3.81
N VAL A 446 -10.88 23.59 -3.97
CA VAL A 446 -10.60 22.38 -4.76
C VAL A 446 -9.69 21.43 -4.01
N GLN A 447 -10.06 20.15 -4.00
CA GLN A 447 -9.28 19.09 -3.37
C GLN A 447 -9.06 17.95 -4.36
N SER A 448 -7.95 17.19 -4.22
CA SER A 448 -7.62 16.05 -5.08
C SER A 448 -8.06 14.71 -4.52
N PHE A 449 -8.32 14.65 -3.21
CA PHE A 449 -8.60 13.39 -2.49
C PHE A 449 -7.58 12.28 -2.76
N ALA A 450 -6.30 12.64 -2.97
CA ALA A 450 -5.24 11.68 -3.29
C ALA A 450 -5.03 10.63 -2.19
N TRP A 451 -5.22 11.03 -0.92
CA TRP A 451 -5.19 10.13 0.22
C TRP A 451 -6.30 9.08 0.14
N GLU A 452 -7.53 9.53 -0.12
CA GLU A 452 -8.71 8.68 -0.24
C GLU A 452 -8.60 7.72 -1.44
N SER A 453 -8.03 8.17 -2.55
CA SER A 453 -7.74 7.31 -3.71
C SER A 453 -6.74 6.21 -3.34
N ALA A 454 -5.69 6.53 -2.58
CA ALA A 454 -4.71 5.54 -2.12
C ALA A 454 -5.30 4.54 -1.11
N GLU A 455 -6.23 4.97 -0.25
CA GLU A 455 -6.96 4.08 0.67
C GLU A 455 -8.02 3.23 -0.06
N ALA A 456 -8.68 3.76 -1.08
CA ALA A 456 -9.55 2.97 -1.96
C ALA A 456 -8.76 1.87 -2.67
N LEU A 457 -7.56 2.19 -3.19
CA LEU A 457 -6.66 1.20 -3.79
C LEU A 457 -6.22 0.13 -2.78
N ARG A 458 -5.97 0.48 -1.51
CA ARG A 458 -5.69 -0.50 -0.45
C ARG A 458 -6.85 -1.48 -0.28
N GLY A 459 -8.07 -0.96 -0.20
CA GLY A 459 -9.28 -1.79 -0.10
C GLY A 459 -9.44 -2.70 -1.33
N ALA A 460 -9.21 -2.17 -2.53
CA ALA A 460 -9.27 -2.93 -3.77
C ALA A 460 -8.27 -4.08 -3.81
N LEU A 461 -7.02 -3.83 -3.42
CA LEU A 461 -5.98 -4.85 -3.32
C LEU A 461 -6.40 -5.98 -2.36
N ARG A 462 -6.94 -5.64 -1.19
CA ARG A 462 -7.43 -6.64 -0.24
C ARG A 462 -8.50 -7.55 -0.85
N HIS A 463 -9.50 -6.99 -1.52
CA HIS A 463 -10.54 -7.77 -2.20
C HIS A 463 -9.98 -8.61 -3.35
N ALA A 464 -9.06 -8.05 -4.15
CA ALA A 464 -8.43 -8.76 -5.25
C ALA A 464 -7.55 -9.92 -4.77
N HIS A 465 -6.87 -9.80 -3.62
CA HIS A 465 -6.16 -10.90 -2.98
C HIS A 465 -7.10 -12.06 -2.64
N VAL A 466 -8.28 -11.79 -2.05
CA VAL A 466 -9.25 -12.85 -1.72
C VAL A 466 -9.78 -13.54 -2.98
N VAL A 467 -10.10 -12.78 -4.03
CA VAL A 467 -10.53 -13.37 -5.32
C VAL A 467 -9.44 -14.25 -5.90
N THR A 468 -8.18 -13.83 -5.85
CA THR A 468 -7.03 -14.60 -6.34
C THR A 468 -6.84 -15.88 -5.52
N ALA A 469 -7.01 -15.83 -4.20
CA ALA A 469 -6.96 -17.01 -3.34
C ALA A 469 -8.09 -18.00 -3.66
N CYS A 470 -9.31 -17.51 -3.92
CA CYS A 470 -10.43 -18.33 -4.38
C CYS A 470 -10.13 -19.01 -5.74
N GLU A 471 -9.48 -18.29 -6.66
CA GLU A 471 -9.08 -18.86 -7.95
C GLU A 471 -7.98 -19.91 -7.78
N LEU A 472 -6.97 -19.65 -6.95
CA LEU A 472 -5.90 -20.62 -6.65
C LEU A 472 -6.45 -21.90 -6.05
N LEU A 473 -7.33 -21.82 -5.05
CA LEU A 473 -7.97 -22.98 -4.42
C LEU A 473 -8.77 -23.79 -5.44
N THR A 474 -9.57 -23.10 -6.27
CA THR A 474 -10.41 -23.75 -7.27
C THR A 474 -9.57 -24.41 -8.37
N ALA A 475 -8.55 -23.74 -8.87
CA ALA A 475 -7.64 -24.28 -9.88
C ALA A 475 -6.79 -25.44 -9.33
N PHE A 476 -6.35 -25.35 -8.07
CA PHE A 476 -5.64 -26.43 -7.38
C PHE A 476 -6.48 -27.71 -7.32
N GLN A 477 -7.74 -27.62 -6.84
CA GLN A 477 -8.64 -28.77 -6.81
C GLN A 477 -8.89 -29.34 -8.22
N ALA A 478 -9.15 -28.47 -9.20
CA ALA A 478 -9.37 -28.91 -10.57
C ALA A 478 -8.15 -29.64 -11.16
N CYS A 479 -6.94 -29.16 -10.91
CA CYS A 479 -5.71 -29.84 -11.32
C CYS A 479 -5.51 -31.16 -10.57
N SER A 480 -5.84 -31.22 -9.28
CA SER A 480 -5.63 -32.41 -8.43
C SER A 480 -6.50 -33.61 -8.85
N ILE A 481 -7.74 -33.34 -9.28
CA ILE A 481 -8.68 -34.42 -9.75
C ILE A 481 -8.64 -34.65 -11.27
N SER A 482 -7.85 -33.85 -12.00
CA SER A 482 -7.74 -33.96 -13.44
C SER A 482 -6.90 -35.20 -13.84
N GLN A 483 -7.35 -35.94 -14.87
CA GLN A 483 -6.55 -37.00 -15.50
C GLN A 483 -5.44 -36.46 -16.43
N ARG A 484 -5.47 -35.15 -16.75
CA ARG A 484 -4.44 -34.49 -17.55
C ARG A 484 -3.23 -34.14 -16.69
N PRO A 485 -2.00 -34.45 -17.14
CA PRO A 485 -0.81 -34.07 -16.41
C PRO A 485 -0.68 -32.55 -16.39
N ALA A 486 -0.36 -31.99 -15.22
CA ALA A 486 -0.11 -30.57 -15.10
C ALA A 486 1.13 -30.17 -15.92
N PRO A 487 1.06 -29.04 -16.67
CA PRO A 487 2.20 -28.47 -17.37
C PRO A 487 3.42 -28.30 -16.47
N ALA A 488 4.63 -28.49 -17.03
CA ALA A 488 5.87 -28.45 -16.25
C ALA A 488 6.02 -27.13 -15.47
N GLY A 489 5.66 -25.98 -16.09
CA GLY A 489 5.71 -24.67 -15.45
C GLY A 489 4.69 -24.46 -14.34
N CYS A 490 3.58 -25.22 -14.32
CA CYS A 490 2.58 -25.16 -13.26
C CYS A 490 2.92 -26.03 -12.03
N ARG A 491 3.81 -27.03 -12.17
CA ARG A 491 4.11 -27.99 -11.10
C ARG A 491 4.70 -27.37 -9.83
N PRO A 492 5.61 -26.38 -9.89
CA PRO A 492 6.11 -25.72 -8.67
C PRO A 492 5.00 -25.06 -7.86
N MET A 493 4.03 -24.41 -8.53
CA MET A 493 2.86 -23.80 -7.87
C MET A 493 1.97 -24.83 -7.19
N LEU A 494 1.67 -25.91 -7.90
CA LEU A 494 0.84 -27.00 -7.35
C LEU A 494 1.50 -27.63 -6.13
N ARG A 495 2.84 -27.84 -6.15
CA ARG A 495 3.58 -28.32 -4.97
C ARG A 495 3.46 -27.34 -3.80
N ARG A 496 3.64 -26.03 -4.06
CA ARG A 496 3.51 -25.02 -3.01
C ARG A 496 2.10 -24.97 -2.44
N LEU A 497 1.06 -25.05 -3.27
CA LEU A 497 -0.33 -25.13 -2.79
C LEU A 497 -0.59 -26.39 -1.98
N ALA A 498 -0.03 -27.54 -2.38
CA ALA A 498 -0.15 -28.79 -1.63
C ALA A 498 0.53 -28.77 -0.24
N GLU A 499 1.48 -27.87 -0.01
CA GLU A 499 2.06 -27.62 1.32
C GLU A 499 1.12 -26.83 2.23
N ILE A 500 0.20 -26.05 1.64
CA ILE A 500 -0.71 -25.11 2.34
C ILE A 500 -2.11 -25.71 2.46
N ILE A 501 -2.60 -26.33 1.38
CA ILE A 501 -3.96 -26.85 1.24
C ILE A 501 -3.92 -28.38 1.34
N ALA A 502 -4.58 -28.95 2.33
CA ALA A 502 -4.77 -30.41 2.40
C ALA A 502 -5.61 -30.91 1.19
N PRO A 503 -5.44 -32.17 0.74
CA PRO A 503 -6.28 -32.74 -0.31
C PRO A 503 -7.77 -32.57 0.00
N ILE A 504 -8.57 -32.22 -1.02
CA ILE A 504 -10.02 -32.02 -0.88
C ILE A 504 -10.72 -33.32 -1.26
N GLU A 505 -10.92 -34.20 -0.29
CA GLU A 505 -11.56 -35.51 -0.45
C GLU A 505 -13.04 -35.53 -0.01
N ALA A 506 -13.48 -34.46 0.71
CA ALA A 506 -14.84 -34.24 1.15
C ALA A 506 -15.06 -32.72 1.37
N ASP A 507 -16.33 -32.32 1.50
CA ASP A 507 -16.67 -30.94 1.90
C ASP A 507 -16.10 -30.61 3.27
N ARG A 508 -15.61 -29.37 3.44
CA ARG A 508 -15.07 -28.82 4.68
C ARG A 508 -15.23 -27.28 4.71
N PRO A 509 -14.89 -26.59 5.81
CA PRO A 509 -14.89 -25.13 5.86
C PRO A 509 -13.81 -24.51 4.95
N PHE A 510 -14.07 -24.40 3.62
CA PHE A 510 -13.13 -23.87 2.64
C PHE A 510 -12.65 -22.43 2.92
N GLY A 511 -13.31 -21.72 3.83
CA GLY A 511 -12.82 -20.44 4.32
C GLY A 511 -11.42 -20.53 4.96
N GLU A 512 -11.14 -21.63 5.68
CA GLU A 512 -9.84 -21.88 6.30
C GLU A 512 -8.75 -22.08 5.25
N ASP A 513 -9.04 -22.80 4.16
CA ASP A 513 -8.12 -22.97 3.04
C ASP A 513 -7.80 -21.62 2.36
N ILE A 514 -8.82 -20.77 2.16
CA ILE A 514 -8.63 -19.44 1.58
C ILE A 514 -7.76 -18.56 2.49
N GLU A 515 -8.00 -18.56 3.81
CA GLU A 515 -7.18 -17.80 4.76
C GLU A 515 -5.73 -18.33 4.83
N ALA A 516 -5.54 -19.66 4.72
CA ALA A 516 -4.21 -20.24 4.63
C ALA A 516 -3.45 -19.77 3.37
N VAL A 517 -4.12 -19.76 2.21
CA VAL A 517 -3.54 -19.22 0.97
C VAL A 517 -3.20 -17.72 1.13
N LEU A 518 -4.07 -16.93 1.75
CA LEU A 518 -3.84 -15.50 1.98
C LEU A 518 -2.66 -15.23 2.91
N SER A 519 -2.55 -16.01 4.00
CA SER A 519 -1.54 -15.79 5.04
C SER A 519 -0.16 -16.34 4.66
N GLU A 520 -0.09 -17.50 4.04
CA GLU A 520 1.14 -18.23 3.77
C GLU A 520 1.53 -18.23 2.28
N GLY A 521 0.53 -18.28 1.39
CA GLY A 521 0.73 -18.39 -0.05
C GLY A 521 1.13 -17.06 -0.68
N LEU A 522 0.40 -15.98 -0.41
CA LEU A 522 0.57 -14.71 -1.13
C LEU A 522 1.72 -13.86 -0.62
N ARG A 523 2.13 -14.01 0.66
CA ARG A 523 3.22 -13.21 1.27
C ARG A 523 4.63 -13.66 0.91
N SER A 524 4.82 -14.92 0.55
CA SER A 524 6.12 -15.53 0.33
C SER A 524 6.24 -16.28 -1.00
N TRP A 525 5.46 -15.90 -2.01
CA TRP A 525 5.39 -16.61 -3.27
C TRP A 525 6.62 -16.32 -4.14
N PRO A 526 7.56 -17.27 -4.31
CA PRO A 526 8.60 -17.15 -5.30
C PRO A 526 8.01 -17.53 -6.66
N TRP A 527 7.53 -16.56 -7.42
CA TRP A 527 7.18 -16.84 -8.81
C TRP A 527 8.47 -17.01 -9.62
N PRO A 528 8.67 -18.17 -10.26
CA PRO A 528 9.94 -18.51 -10.90
C PRO A 528 10.22 -17.73 -12.20
N PHE A 529 9.33 -16.87 -12.64
CA PHE A 529 9.39 -16.24 -13.95
C PHE A 529 9.55 -14.71 -13.92
N ARG A 530 10.17 -14.13 -12.90
CA ARG A 530 10.63 -12.73 -13.02
C ARG A 530 11.85 -12.69 -13.94
N PRO A 531 11.75 -12.20 -15.20
CA PRO A 531 12.93 -11.88 -15.97
C PRO A 531 13.62 -10.70 -15.27
N GLY A 532 14.83 -10.89 -14.77
CA GLY A 532 15.64 -9.82 -14.19
C GLY A 532 16.07 -9.99 -12.71
N ALA A 533 15.90 -11.14 -12.09
CA ALA A 533 16.58 -11.50 -10.84
C ALA A 533 17.82 -12.35 -11.19
N GLY A 534 18.81 -11.71 -11.78
CA GLY A 534 20.16 -12.21 -12.03
C GLY A 534 21.14 -11.13 -11.64
#